data_b0e2ba90b353a41c92c53ca896e015ad
#
_entry.id   b0e2ba90b353a41c92c53ca896e015ad
#
_cell.length_a   1.000
_cell.length_b   1.000
_cell.length_c   1.000
_cell.angle_alpha   90.00
_cell.angle_beta   90.00
_cell.angle_gamma   90.00
#
_symmetry.space_group_name_H-M   'P 1'
#
loop_
_entity.id
_entity.type
_entity.pdbx_description
1 polymer ?
#
loop_
_entity_poly.entity_id
_entity_poly.type
_entity_poly.pdbx_seq_one_letter_code
_entity_poly.pdbx_strand_id
1 'polypeptide(L)'
;MMDHLSQDHLNHITLWYLVQHSLSSYQKLIRHFGSAHSAIQSTNLEKWSDLSLHKNHVERATHFQTSIEQEKFQRCLEKLRASCDFILLDSDADYPKQLLPYADRPPILFGQGSYQNLSQPQVAIVGSRKPSPHGKQVAYDFAYYLSDKGFFITSGLAQGIDEAAHLGALKNHRTIAVVGTGLDSIY
;
A
#
# COMPACT_ATOMS: atom_id res chain seq x y z
N MET A 1 -11.06 -9.41 -10.44
CA MET A 1 -12.33 -8.88 -9.90
C MET A 1 -12.32 -9.16 -8.41
N MET A 2 -12.27 -8.12 -7.58
CA MET A 2 -12.19 -8.24 -6.10
C MET A 2 -13.56 -8.57 -5.49
N ASP A 3 -14.12 -9.72 -5.84
CA ASP A 3 -15.50 -10.04 -5.43
C ASP A 3 -15.65 -10.48 -3.95
N HIS A 4 -14.55 -10.76 -3.23
CA HIS A 4 -14.64 -11.18 -1.82
C HIS A 4 -13.48 -10.67 -0.97
N LEU A 5 -13.55 -9.39 -0.56
CA LEU A 5 -12.78 -8.97 0.61
C LEU A 5 -13.27 -9.77 1.83
N SER A 6 -12.39 -10.48 2.50
CA SER A 6 -12.74 -11.13 3.76
C SER A 6 -13.13 -10.10 4.81
N GLN A 7 -13.87 -10.52 5.83
CA GLN A 7 -14.22 -9.65 6.94
C GLN A 7 -12.96 -9.07 7.62
N ASP A 8 -11.87 -9.82 7.65
CA ASP A 8 -10.60 -9.38 8.22
C ASP A 8 -9.98 -8.25 7.39
N HIS A 9 -9.94 -8.37 6.05
CA HIS A 9 -9.54 -7.27 5.17
C HIS A 9 -10.37 -6.01 5.42
N LEU A 10 -11.70 -6.13 5.53
CA LEU A 10 -12.57 -4.99 5.81
C LEU A 10 -12.27 -4.35 7.17
N ASN A 11 -12.00 -5.13 8.20
CA ASN A 11 -11.63 -4.62 9.53
C ASN A 11 -10.32 -3.82 9.46
N HIS A 12 -9.31 -4.35 8.78
CA HIS A 12 -8.01 -3.68 8.60
C HIS A 12 -8.13 -2.41 7.76
N ILE A 13 -8.89 -2.42 6.67
CA ILE A 13 -9.18 -1.24 5.84
C ILE A 13 -9.93 -0.18 6.65
N THR A 14 -10.93 -0.59 7.43
CA THR A 14 -11.68 0.33 8.28
C THR A 14 -10.77 1.01 9.30
N LEU A 15 -9.93 0.23 10.00
CA LEU A 15 -8.98 0.77 10.95
C LEU A 15 -8.00 1.73 10.27
N TRP A 16 -7.46 1.36 9.11
CA TRP A 16 -6.54 2.17 8.31
C TRP A 16 -7.16 3.49 7.86
N TYR A 17 -8.43 3.46 7.44
CA TYR A 17 -9.21 4.65 7.12
C TYR A 17 -9.39 5.57 8.33
N LEU A 18 -9.75 5.01 9.49
CA LEU A 18 -10.00 5.78 10.71
C LEU A 18 -8.75 6.50 11.21
N VAL A 19 -7.58 5.85 11.13
CA VAL A 19 -6.30 6.47 11.53
C VAL A 19 -5.64 7.28 10.40
N GLN A 20 -6.36 7.58 9.34
CA GLN A 20 -5.86 8.40 8.21
C GLN A 20 -4.50 7.93 7.70
N HIS A 21 -4.34 6.62 7.55
CA HIS A 21 -3.14 5.96 7.08
C HIS A 21 -1.90 6.16 7.99
N SER A 22 -2.10 6.48 9.26
CA SER A 22 -1.03 6.61 10.24
C SER A 22 -0.59 5.24 10.76
N LEU A 23 0.59 4.78 10.33
CA LEU A 23 1.15 3.50 10.76
C LEU A 23 1.33 3.44 12.29
N SER A 24 1.82 4.51 12.90
CA SER A 24 2.04 4.55 14.35
C SER A 24 0.75 4.40 15.15
N SER A 25 -0.33 5.09 14.74
CA SER A 25 -1.64 4.97 15.38
C SER A 25 -2.25 3.60 15.14
N TYR A 26 -2.14 3.07 13.90
CA TYR A 26 -2.59 1.74 13.56
C TYR A 26 -1.93 0.67 14.44
N GLN A 27 -0.60 0.65 14.49
CA GLN A 27 0.16 -0.31 15.31
C GLN A 27 -0.14 -0.18 16.81
N LYS A 28 -0.35 1.05 17.31
CA LYS A 28 -0.73 1.29 18.69
C LYS A 28 -2.08 0.67 19.03
N LEU A 29 -3.06 0.83 18.14
CA LEU A 29 -4.40 0.28 18.30
C LEU A 29 -4.40 -1.26 18.21
N ILE A 30 -3.68 -1.84 17.24
CA ILE A 30 -3.52 -3.29 17.15
C ILE A 30 -2.90 -3.85 18.43
N ARG A 31 -1.83 -3.23 18.95
CA ARG A 31 -1.19 -3.67 20.19
C ARG A 31 -2.09 -3.57 21.40
N HIS A 32 -2.93 -2.54 21.47
CA HIS A 32 -3.81 -2.30 22.63
C HIS A 32 -5.05 -3.22 22.62
N PHE A 33 -5.69 -3.39 21.47
CA PHE A 33 -6.93 -4.13 21.34
C PHE A 33 -6.75 -5.57 20.83
N GLY A 34 -5.56 -5.96 20.43
CA GLY A 34 -5.21 -7.30 19.94
C GLY A 34 -5.54 -7.56 18.47
N SER A 35 -6.49 -6.84 17.87
CA SER A 35 -6.87 -7.00 16.47
C SER A 35 -7.53 -5.75 15.90
N ALA A 36 -7.57 -5.64 14.55
CA ALA A 36 -8.31 -4.60 13.86
C ALA A 36 -9.82 -4.69 14.15
N HIS A 37 -10.37 -5.91 14.16
CA HIS A 37 -11.76 -6.16 14.53
C HIS A 37 -12.10 -5.57 15.90
N SER A 38 -11.32 -5.89 16.94
CA SER A 38 -11.57 -5.39 18.29
C SER A 38 -11.39 -3.87 18.38
N ALA A 39 -10.40 -3.31 17.69
CA ALA A 39 -10.12 -1.88 17.72
C ALA A 39 -11.28 -1.02 17.17
N ILE A 40 -12.00 -1.51 16.16
CA ILE A 40 -13.08 -0.77 15.49
C ILE A 40 -14.49 -1.05 16.05
N GLN A 41 -14.62 -1.91 17.04
CA GLN A 41 -15.92 -2.11 17.69
C GLN A 41 -16.42 -0.81 18.36
N SER A 42 -17.71 -0.51 18.27
CA SER A 42 -18.30 0.73 18.79
C SER A 42 -17.94 0.98 20.26
N THR A 43 -17.96 -0.06 21.10
CA THR A 43 -17.59 0.00 22.51
C THR A 43 -16.12 0.33 22.77
N ASN A 44 -15.26 0.17 21.77
CA ASN A 44 -13.83 0.44 21.88
C ASN A 44 -13.41 1.75 21.19
N LEU A 45 -14.20 2.26 20.25
CA LEU A 45 -13.93 3.55 19.59
C LEU A 45 -13.90 4.70 20.60
N GLU A 46 -14.77 4.67 21.61
CA GLU A 46 -14.82 5.68 22.69
C GLU A 46 -13.52 5.69 23.52
N LYS A 47 -12.86 4.52 23.66
CA LYS A 47 -11.61 4.38 24.44
C LYS A 47 -10.38 4.92 23.69
N TRP A 48 -10.51 5.29 22.44
CA TRP A 48 -9.40 5.85 21.66
C TRP A 48 -8.90 7.18 22.23
N SER A 49 -9.76 7.95 22.90
CA SER A 49 -9.40 9.19 23.60
C SER A 49 -8.32 8.98 24.66
N ASP A 50 -8.28 7.80 25.27
CA ASP A 50 -7.36 7.47 26.36
C ASP A 50 -5.97 7.03 25.87
N LEU A 51 -5.81 6.86 24.56
CA LEU A 51 -4.64 6.22 23.97
C LEU A 51 -3.62 7.20 23.37
N SER A 52 -3.58 8.46 23.72
CA SER A 52 -2.63 9.44 23.18
C SER A 52 -2.48 9.33 21.65
N LEU A 53 -3.60 9.23 20.93
CA LEU A 53 -3.67 9.26 19.48
C LEU A 53 -3.79 10.70 18.97
N HIS A 54 -3.56 10.91 17.69
CA HIS A 54 -3.81 12.22 17.09
C HIS A 54 -5.31 12.57 17.20
N LYS A 55 -5.62 13.82 17.56
CA LYS A 55 -6.99 14.28 17.78
C LYS A 55 -7.95 13.93 16.64
N ASN A 56 -7.51 14.14 15.39
CA ASN A 56 -8.33 13.84 14.21
C ASN A 56 -8.70 12.36 14.09
N HIS A 57 -7.88 11.43 14.58
CA HIS A 57 -8.18 10.00 14.56
C HIS A 57 -9.31 9.68 15.56
N VAL A 58 -9.23 10.28 16.76
CA VAL A 58 -10.25 10.13 17.79
C VAL A 58 -11.59 10.72 17.32
N GLU A 59 -11.56 11.95 16.77
CA GLU A 59 -12.76 12.61 16.21
C GLU A 59 -13.40 11.78 15.13
N ARG A 60 -12.61 11.25 14.19
CA ARG A 60 -13.13 10.39 13.12
C ARG A 60 -13.73 9.10 13.66
N ALA A 61 -13.08 8.45 14.62
CA ALA A 61 -13.60 7.25 15.28
C ALA A 61 -14.93 7.53 15.99
N THR A 62 -15.02 8.63 16.74
CA THR A 62 -16.25 9.05 17.44
C THR A 62 -17.42 9.29 16.49
N HIS A 63 -17.16 9.91 15.33
CA HIS A 63 -18.19 10.19 14.33
C HIS A 63 -18.46 9.04 13.34
N PHE A 64 -17.69 7.96 13.41
CA PHE A 64 -17.76 6.88 12.41
C PHE A 64 -19.13 6.21 12.33
N GLN A 65 -19.91 6.23 13.40
CA GLN A 65 -21.27 5.66 13.40
C GLN A 65 -22.32 6.59 12.75
N THR A 66 -21.96 7.82 12.41
CA THR A 66 -22.88 8.72 11.72
C THR A 66 -23.07 8.30 10.26
N SER A 67 -24.26 8.55 9.70
CA SER A 67 -24.55 8.25 8.30
C SER A 67 -23.59 8.92 7.34
N ILE A 68 -23.17 10.14 7.63
CA ILE A 68 -22.25 10.92 6.80
C ILE A 68 -20.86 10.25 6.71
N GLU A 69 -20.28 9.81 7.83
CA GLU A 69 -18.97 9.14 7.81
C GLU A 69 -19.05 7.73 7.22
N GLN A 70 -20.16 7.02 7.45
CA GLN A 70 -20.41 5.74 6.80
C GLN A 70 -20.50 5.89 5.27
N GLU A 71 -21.21 6.88 4.75
CA GLU A 71 -21.25 7.15 3.32
C GLU A 71 -19.88 7.50 2.73
N LYS A 72 -19.07 8.31 3.43
CA LYS A 72 -17.70 8.61 3.01
C LYS A 72 -16.83 7.35 2.94
N PHE A 73 -16.96 6.49 3.94
CA PHE A 73 -16.24 5.23 3.98
C PHE A 73 -16.68 4.28 2.85
N GLN A 74 -17.99 4.16 2.60
CA GLN A 74 -18.50 3.34 1.50
C GLN A 74 -17.98 3.83 0.15
N ARG A 75 -17.98 5.14 -0.11
CA ARG A 75 -17.35 5.70 -1.32
C ARG A 75 -15.86 5.41 -1.43
N CYS A 76 -15.14 5.38 -0.29
CA CYS A 76 -13.74 4.96 -0.26
C CYS A 76 -13.59 3.49 -0.66
N LEU A 77 -14.42 2.60 -0.12
CA LEU A 77 -14.42 1.17 -0.48
C LEU A 77 -14.77 0.94 -1.95
N GLU A 78 -15.74 1.67 -2.49
CA GLU A 78 -16.08 1.60 -3.91
C GLU A 78 -14.90 1.99 -4.80
N LYS A 79 -14.19 3.08 -4.46
CA LYS A 79 -12.97 3.49 -5.17
C LYS A 79 -11.87 2.43 -5.08
N LEU A 80 -11.63 1.86 -3.90
CA LEU A 80 -10.66 0.78 -3.73
C LEU A 80 -11.02 -0.43 -4.60
N ARG A 81 -12.28 -0.84 -4.63
CA ARG A 81 -12.75 -1.94 -5.48
C ARG A 81 -12.59 -1.66 -6.96
N ALA A 82 -12.75 -0.40 -7.39
CA ALA A 82 -12.59 0.00 -8.77
C ALA A 82 -11.12 0.14 -9.21
N SER A 83 -10.21 0.48 -8.29
CA SER A 83 -8.82 0.80 -8.60
C SER A 83 -7.82 -0.28 -8.19
N CYS A 84 -8.21 -1.31 -7.44
CA CYS A 84 -7.31 -2.38 -7.03
C CYS A 84 -7.72 -3.72 -7.65
N ASP A 85 -6.74 -4.50 -8.07
CA ASP A 85 -6.92 -5.90 -8.46
C ASP A 85 -6.70 -6.83 -7.27
N PHE A 86 -5.91 -6.40 -6.28
CA PHE A 86 -5.66 -7.14 -5.05
C PHE A 86 -5.43 -6.21 -3.84
N ILE A 87 -5.73 -6.75 -2.66
CA ILE A 87 -5.35 -6.16 -1.36
C ILE A 87 -4.72 -7.29 -0.55
N LEU A 88 -3.54 -7.03 0.04
CA LEU A 88 -2.84 -7.98 0.91
C LEU A 88 -2.62 -7.37 2.29
N LEU A 89 -2.91 -8.12 3.32
CA LEU A 89 -2.53 -7.83 4.70
C LEU A 89 -1.14 -8.39 5.00
N ASP A 90 -0.41 -7.80 5.94
CA ASP A 90 0.90 -8.32 6.36
C ASP A 90 0.82 -9.70 7.05
N SER A 91 -0.37 -10.18 7.36
CA SER A 91 -0.69 -11.53 7.82
C SER A 91 -0.97 -12.54 6.72
N ASP A 92 -1.18 -12.08 5.47
CA ASP A 92 -1.51 -12.98 4.36
C ASP A 92 -0.30 -13.77 3.88
N ALA A 93 -0.53 -15.02 3.45
CA ALA A 93 0.53 -15.89 2.95
C ALA A 93 1.25 -15.34 1.71
N ASP A 94 0.54 -14.57 0.90
CA ASP A 94 1.02 -13.94 -0.34
C ASP A 94 1.66 -12.56 -0.10
N TYR A 95 1.69 -12.07 1.14
CA TYR A 95 2.38 -10.83 1.46
C TYR A 95 3.89 -10.94 1.19
N PRO A 96 4.54 -9.94 0.59
CA PRO A 96 5.96 -10.01 0.23
C PRO A 96 6.87 -10.26 1.43
N LYS A 97 7.48 -11.44 1.50
CA LYS A 97 8.30 -11.88 2.64
C LYS A 97 9.49 -10.97 2.91
N GLN A 98 10.01 -10.29 1.88
CA GLN A 98 11.09 -9.32 2.01
C GLN A 98 10.71 -8.09 2.85
N LEU A 99 9.42 -7.80 3.02
CA LEU A 99 8.95 -6.68 3.85
C LEU A 99 8.77 -7.08 5.32
N LEU A 100 8.53 -8.36 5.63
CA LEU A 100 8.22 -8.83 6.98
C LEU A 100 9.25 -8.45 8.06
N PRO A 101 10.59 -8.41 7.78
CA PRO A 101 11.58 -8.06 8.81
C PRO A 101 11.51 -6.60 9.27
N TYR A 102 10.83 -5.71 8.54
CA TYR A 102 10.80 -4.29 8.85
C TYR A 102 9.63 -3.94 9.75
N ALA A 103 9.92 -3.23 10.84
CA ALA A 103 8.90 -2.82 11.81
C ALA A 103 7.93 -1.76 11.25
N ASP A 104 8.36 -1.01 10.25
CA ASP A 104 7.60 0.02 9.54
C ASP A 104 7.01 -0.45 8.21
N ARG A 105 6.96 -1.79 7.99
CA ARG A 105 6.30 -2.34 6.81
C ARG A 105 4.84 -1.91 6.73
N PRO A 106 4.31 -1.65 5.54
CA PRO A 106 2.89 -1.32 5.37
C PRO A 106 2.01 -2.50 5.81
N PRO A 107 1.01 -2.28 6.70
CA PRO A 107 0.15 -3.36 7.16
C PRO A 107 -0.83 -3.84 6.09
N ILE A 108 -1.06 -3.03 5.06
CA ILE A 108 -1.93 -3.31 3.93
C ILE A 108 -1.23 -2.86 2.66
N LEU A 109 -1.21 -3.72 1.65
CA LEU A 109 -0.79 -3.39 0.29
C LEU A 109 -2.02 -3.36 -0.62
N PHE A 110 -2.17 -2.25 -1.33
CA PHE A 110 -3.17 -2.07 -2.38
C PHE A 110 -2.47 -2.15 -3.73
N GLY A 111 -2.96 -2.95 -4.67
CA GLY A 111 -2.25 -3.14 -5.91
C GLY A 111 -3.12 -3.37 -7.14
N GLN A 112 -2.52 -3.06 -8.30
CA GLN A 112 -3.03 -3.38 -9.62
C GLN A 112 -2.11 -4.40 -10.29
N GLY A 113 -2.70 -5.29 -11.08
CA GLY A 113 -1.98 -6.36 -11.78
C GLY A 113 -1.91 -7.64 -10.95
N SER A 114 -0.78 -8.36 -11.05
CA SER A 114 -0.63 -9.66 -10.42
C SER A 114 0.22 -9.59 -9.14
N TYR A 115 -0.38 -9.92 -7.99
CA TYR A 115 0.34 -9.99 -6.72
C TYR A 115 1.43 -11.07 -6.69
N GLN A 116 1.32 -12.12 -7.49
CA GLN A 116 2.32 -13.18 -7.60
C GLN A 116 3.70 -12.63 -8.02
N ASN A 117 3.72 -11.51 -8.73
CA ASN A 117 4.97 -10.86 -9.13
C ASN A 117 5.74 -10.31 -7.93
N LEU A 118 5.07 -10.00 -6.81
CA LEU A 118 5.70 -9.47 -5.61
C LEU A 118 6.64 -10.47 -4.92
N SER A 119 6.45 -11.76 -5.16
CA SER A 119 7.29 -12.85 -4.62
C SER A 119 8.42 -13.28 -5.56
N GLN A 120 8.50 -12.71 -6.75
CA GLN A 120 9.56 -13.03 -7.72
C GLN A 120 10.88 -12.34 -7.34
N PRO A 121 12.04 -12.82 -7.84
CA PRO A 121 13.31 -12.12 -7.68
C PRO A 121 13.23 -10.68 -8.20
N GLN A 122 13.60 -9.72 -7.37
CA GLN A 122 13.47 -8.29 -7.67
C GLN A 122 14.79 -7.55 -7.50
N VAL A 123 15.00 -6.54 -8.34
CA VAL A 123 16.08 -5.55 -8.21
C VAL A 123 15.46 -4.16 -8.19
N ALA A 124 15.74 -3.37 -7.16
CA ALA A 124 15.33 -1.98 -7.09
C ALA A 124 16.31 -1.10 -7.89
N ILE A 125 15.76 -0.27 -8.80
CA ILE A 125 16.50 0.76 -9.52
C ILE A 125 15.84 2.09 -9.22
N VAL A 126 16.53 2.96 -8.49
CA VAL A 126 16.03 4.27 -8.07
C VAL A 126 17.09 5.34 -8.27
N GLY A 127 16.68 6.59 -8.42
CA GLY A 127 17.66 7.66 -8.57
C GLY A 127 17.06 9.05 -8.77
N SER A 128 17.88 9.91 -9.36
CA SER A 128 17.56 11.32 -9.55
C SER A 128 16.34 11.52 -10.45
N ARG A 129 15.48 12.49 -10.09
CA ARG A 129 14.41 12.99 -10.95
C ARG A 129 14.92 13.87 -12.11
N LYS A 130 16.16 14.31 -12.03
CA LYS A 130 16.85 15.10 -13.07
C LYS A 130 18.21 14.47 -13.39
N PRO A 131 18.24 13.27 -13.99
CA PRO A 131 19.47 12.59 -14.32
C PRO A 131 20.14 13.24 -15.53
N SER A 132 21.43 12.95 -15.72
CA SER A 132 22.08 13.20 -17.01
C SER A 132 21.50 12.27 -18.09
N PRO A 133 21.60 12.63 -19.38
CA PRO A 133 21.19 11.72 -20.47
C PRO A 133 21.86 10.35 -20.39
N HIS A 134 23.15 10.32 -20.05
CA HIS A 134 23.89 9.07 -19.85
C HIS A 134 23.34 8.25 -18.67
N GLY A 135 23.07 8.90 -17.52
CA GLY A 135 22.48 8.20 -16.37
C GLY A 135 21.11 7.60 -16.67
N LYS A 136 20.28 8.30 -17.43
CA LYS A 136 18.98 7.81 -17.89
C LYS A 136 19.12 6.58 -18.80
N GLN A 137 20.08 6.63 -19.75
CA GLN A 137 20.38 5.50 -20.64
C GLN A 137 20.89 4.29 -19.86
N VAL A 138 21.84 4.48 -18.93
CA VAL A 138 22.35 3.39 -18.09
C VAL A 138 21.22 2.72 -17.28
N ALA A 139 20.32 3.49 -16.67
CA ALA A 139 19.21 2.92 -15.92
C ALA A 139 18.28 2.07 -16.81
N TYR A 140 18.00 2.55 -18.02
CA TYR A 140 17.20 1.81 -19.00
C TYR A 140 17.89 0.50 -19.40
N ASP A 141 19.18 0.54 -19.76
CA ASP A 141 19.93 -0.62 -20.24
C ASP A 141 20.08 -1.70 -19.14
N PHE A 142 20.36 -1.29 -17.90
CA PHE A 142 20.40 -2.20 -16.75
C PHE A 142 19.03 -2.85 -16.50
N ALA A 143 17.96 -2.06 -16.51
CA ALA A 143 16.62 -2.57 -16.30
C ALA A 143 16.21 -3.55 -17.39
N TYR A 144 16.50 -3.24 -18.66
CA TYR A 144 16.26 -4.13 -19.78
C TYR A 144 17.04 -5.44 -19.62
N TYR A 145 18.34 -5.36 -19.36
CA TYR A 145 19.21 -6.55 -19.20
C TYR A 145 18.75 -7.44 -18.04
N LEU A 146 18.53 -6.86 -16.86
CA LEU A 146 18.11 -7.63 -15.69
C LEU A 146 16.75 -8.25 -15.86
N SER A 147 15.81 -7.53 -16.47
CA SER A 147 14.48 -8.07 -16.75
C SER A 147 14.51 -9.19 -17.78
N ASP A 148 15.40 -9.14 -18.78
CA ASP A 148 15.67 -10.24 -19.71
C ASP A 148 16.18 -11.49 -18.98
N LYS A 149 16.98 -11.31 -17.91
CA LYS A 149 17.48 -12.43 -17.07
C LYS A 149 16.46 -12.93 -16.04
N GLY A 150 15.23 -12.44 -16.04
CA GLY A 150 14.14 -12.95 -15.22
C GLY A 150 13.88 -12.17 -13.93
N PHE A 151 14.63 -11.11 -13.65
CA PHE A 151 14.37 -10.26 -12.49
C PHE A 151 13.23 -9.27 -12.76
N PHE A 152 12.40 -9.04 -11.76
CA PHE A 152 11.50 -7.89 -11.78
C PHE A 152 12.24 -6.62 -11.35
N ILE A 153 12.00 -5.53 -12.06
CA ILE A 153 12.55 -4.22 -11.71
C ILE A 153 11.53 -3.46 -10.89
N THR A 154 11.91 -3.14 -9.65
CA THR A 154 11.07 -2.39 -8.72
C THR A 154 11.54 -0.94 -8.65
N SER A 155 10.64 0.01 -8.81
CA SER A 155 10.95 1.44 -8.75
C SER A 155 9.75 2.27 -8.30
N GLY A 156 9.97 3.57 -8.02
CA GLY A 156 8.96 4.46 -7.43
C GLY A 156 8.09 5.23 -8.42
N LEU A 157 8.17 4.93 -9.71
CA LEU A 157 7.40 5.57 -10.79
C LEU A 157 7.66 7.09 -10.95
N ALA A 158 8.72 7.64 -10.35
CA ALA A 158 9.08 9.03 -10.48
C ALA A 158 9.70 9.32 -11.86
N GLN A 159 9.67 10.59 -12.30
CA GLN A 159 10.41 11.01 -13.48
C GLN A 159 11.91 10.74 -13.33
N GLY A 160 12.62 10.53 -14.44
CA GLY A 160 14.08 10.38 -14.47
C GLY A 160 14.57 8.95 -14.44
N ILE A 161 15.29 8.56 -13.42
CA ILE A 161 15.88 7.21 -13.34
C ILE A 161 14.80 6.14 -13.19
N ASP A 162 13.80 6.36 -12.33
CA ASP A 162 12.73 5.42 -12.11
C ASP A 162 11.92 5.17 -13.40
N GLU A 163 11.55 6.25 -14.11
CA GLU A 163 10.91 6.19 -15.43
C GLU A 163 11.73 5.36 -16.42
N ALA A 164 13.04 5.65 -16.52
CA ALA A 164 13.92 4.92 -17.44
C ALA A 164 14.01 3.43 -17.10
N ALA A 165 14.11 3.10 -15.81
CA ALA A 165 14.11 1.72 -15.34
C ALA A 165 12.83 0.99 -15.69
N HIS A 166 11.66 1.62 -15.44
CA HIS A 166 10.38 1.04 -15.84
C HIS A 166 10.27 0.82 -17.35
N LEU A 167 10.68 1.80 -18.15
CA LEU A 167 10.64 1.70 -19.62
C LEU A 167 11.53 0.56 -20.17
N GLY A 168 12.71 0.36 -19.56
CA GLY A 168 13.60 -0.76 -19.92
C GLY A 168 12.97 -2.12 -19.58
N ALA A 169 12.47 -2.26 -18.36
CA ALA A 169 11.88 -3.49 -17.85
C ALA A 169 10.53 -3.86 -18.50
N LEU A 170 9.75 -2.87 -18.96
CA LEU A 170 8.49 -3.07 -19.67
C LEU A 170 8.67 -3.86 -20.96
N LYS A 171 9.85 -3.82 -21.61
CA LYS A 171 10.14 -4.63 -22.80
C LYS A 171 10.04 -6.13 -22.55
N ASN A 172 10.25 -6.55 -21.31
CA ASN A 172 10.17 -7.93 -20.86
C ASN A 172 8.98 -8.19 -19.92
N HIS A 173 8.07 -7.22 -19.76
CA HIS A 173 6.91 -7.29 -18.87
C HIS A 173 7.24 -7.60 -17.40
N ARG A 174 8.43 -7.19 -16.91
CA ARG A 174 8.91 -7.47 -15.56
C ARG A 174 9.23 -6.18 -14.79
N THR A 175 8.19 -5.43 -14.46
CA THR A 175 8.34 -4.21 -13.66
C THR A 175 7.25 -4.11 -12.61
N ILE A 176 7.63 -3.57 -11.45
CA ILE A 176 6.75 -3.32 -10.30
C ILE A 176 6.93 -1.86 -9.87
N ALA A 177 5.86 -1.10 -9.87
CA ALA A 177 5.85 0.25 -9.33
C ALA A 177 5.40 0.23 -7.86
N VAL A 178 6.16 0.88 -6.98
CA VAL A 178 5.81 1.07 -5.57
C VAL A 178 5.62 2.57 -5.33
N VAL A 179 4.38 2.97 -5.13
CA VAL A 179 4.00 4.38 -5.03
C VAL A 179 3.41 4.72 -3.66
N GLY A 180 3.60 5.94 -3.21
CA GLY A 180 2.99 6.46 -1.99
C GLY A 180 1.67 7.21 -2.23
N THR A 181 1.21 7.28 -3.48
CA THR A 181 -0.06 7.90 -3.90
C THR A 181 -1.15 6.87 -4.10
N GLY A 182 -2.40 7.33 -4.24
CA GLY A 182 -3.49 6.46 -4.66
C GLY A 182 -3.24 5.88 -6.06
N LEU A 183 -3.74 4.67 -6.31
CA LEU A 183 -3.62 3.99 -7.61
C LEU A 183 -4.47 4.64 -8.71
N ASP A 184 -5.37 5.54 -8.35
CA ASP A 184 -6.20 6.36 -9.22
C ASP A 184 -5.53 7.69 -9.62
N SER A 185 -4.31 7.94 -9.16
CA SER A 185 -3.55 9.17 -9.43
C SER A 185 -2.41 8.90 -10.39
N ILE A 186 -2.36 9.68 -11.47
CA ILE A 186 -1.21 9.69 -12.39
C ILE A 186 -0.13 10.62 -11.79
N TYR A 187 1.10 10.14 -11.76
CA TYR A 187 2.26 10.88 -11.25
C TYR A 187 2.76 11.89 -12.26
#